data_ee31a2ae42172edca470832f1a4a4d1c
#
_entry.id   ee31a2ae42172edca470832f1a4a4d1c
#
_cell.length_a   1.000
_cell.length_b   1.000
_cell.length_c   1.000
_cell.angle_alpha   90.00
_cell.angle_beta   90.00
_cell.angle_gamma   90.00
#
_symmetry.space_group_name_H-M   'P 1'
#
loop_
_entity.id
_entity.type
_entity.pdbx_description
1 polymer ?
#
loop_
_entity_poly.entity_id
_entity_poly.type
_entity_poly.pdbx_seq_one_letter_code
_entity_poly.pdbx_strand_id
1 'polypeptide(L)'
;VTHVDYDHIRGIIELAQDDSLPFTAKDVWFNGYRHLPQPPGPKVLAGKHGELLTDIILKNGHSWNCHGFNGNAVVIPESGVLPRIEFDEGLTITLMGPTIPMLTDLRKDWEKSCLDIDITPGELEEARAEGRFALLGDEEETPPEPERPDIEQLLREEYTEDHSSANGSSIAFLIEYDNYRVLLAGDAHPSTLVESIKHLGDDKLKLDLCKLPHHGSRGSVSSDLIQHLDCENYIFSSNGDQFQHPHPEAVARVIEHGGDKPRLWFNYCSDETLIWNDKTLRNAYGYEACYPEEENGGLLFVQGDDE
;
A
#
# COMPACT_ATOMS: atom_id res chain seq x y z
N VAL A 1 -3.75 5.56 6.89
CA VAL A 1 -2.81 6.07 5.86
C VAL A 1 -1.61 5.15 5.82
N THR A 2 -1.30 4.55 4.67
CA THR A 2 -0.23 3.55 4.58
C THR A 2 1.16 4.17 4.71
N HIS A 3 1.48 5.18 3.90
CA HIS A 3 2.78 5.88 3.90
C HIS A 3 2.64 7.29 3.29
N VAL A 4 3.75 7.96 3.02
CA VAL A 4 3.81 9.40 2.71
C VAL A 4 3.74 9.76 1.23
N ASP A 5 3.73 8.79 0.31
CA ASP A 5 3.71 9.03 -1.11
C ASP A 5 2.38 9.64 -1.56
N TYR A 6 2.45 10.46 -2.58
CA TYR A 6 1.38 11.37 -2.98
C TYR A 6 0.06 10.67 -3.31
N ASP A 7 0.12 9.55 -4.00
CA ASP A 7 -1.03 8.73 -4.39
C ASP A 7 -1.71 8.01 -3.21
N HIS A 8 -1.00 7.87 -2.08
CA HIS A 8 -1.55 7.29 -0.84
C HIS A 8 -2.04 8.32 0.18
N ILE A 9 -1.50 9.54 0.15
CA ILE A 9 -1.78 10.55 1.18
C ILE A 9 -2.70 11.67 0.69
N ARG A 10 -2.69 12.01 -0.61
CA ARG A 10 -3.47 13.12 -1.17
C ARG A 10 -4.96 13.00 -0.91
N GLY A 11 -5.56 11.87 -1.24
CA GLY A 11 -6.99 11.65 -1.03
C GLY A 11 -7.39 11.75 0.44
N ILE A 12 -6.51 11.33 1.36
CA ILE A 12 -6.74 11.46 2.80
C ILE A 12 -6.65 12.92 3.24
N ILE A 13 -5.72 13.69 2.67
CA ILE A 13 -5.61 15.14 2.94
C ILE A 13 -6.88 15.87 2.48
N GLU A 14 -7.35 15.58 1.27
CA GLU A 14 -8.58 16.16 0.73
C GLU A 14 -9.81 15.74 1.58
N LEU A 15 -9.90 14.46 1.94
CA LEU A 15 -10.97 13.93 2.80
C LEU A 15 -10.97 14.59 4.18
N ALA A 16 -9.79 14.77 4.80
CA ALA A 16 -9.67 15.36 6.13
C ALA A 16 -9.96 16.89 6.17
N GLN A 17 -10.04 17.53 5.01
CA GLN A 17 -10.40 18.94 4.83
C GLN A 17 -11.88 19.13 4.45
N ASP A 18 -12.63 18.05 4.21
CA ASP A 18 -14.03 18.09 3.82
C ASP A 18 -14.93 18.05 5.08
N ASP A 19 -15.47 19.19 5.45
CA ASP A 19 -16.41 19.34 6.58
C ASP A 19 -17.78 18.68 6.33
N SER A 20 -18.06 18.21 5.10
CA SER A 20 -19.35 17.61 4.71
C SER A 20 -19.40 16.08 4.88
N LEU A 21 -18.33 15.45 5.35
CA LEU A 21 -18.28 14.00 5.51
C LEU A 21 -19.36 13.47 6.47
N PRO A 22 -20.03 12.35 6.11
CA PRO A 22 -21.09 11.77 6.95
C PRO A 22 -20.53 11.01 8.18
N PHE A 23 -19.23 11.02 8.41
CA PHE A 23 -18.57 10.34 9.53
C PHE A 23 -17.45 11.18 10.12
N THR A 24 -17.04 10.83 11.33
CA THR A 24 -15.87 11.40 12.01
C THR A 24 -14.87 10.30 12.31
N ALA A 25 -13.61 10.50 11.91
CA ALA A 25 -12.55 9.55 12.25
C ALA A 25 -12.30 9.56 13.77
N LYS A 26 -12.41 8.39 14.41
CA LYS A 26 -12.14 8.23 15.85
C LYS A 26 -10.63 8.18 16.16
N ASP A 27 -9.85 7.66 15.24
CA ASP A 27 -8.39 7.59 15.32
C ASP A 27 -7.79 7.55 13.91
N VAL A 28 -6.64 8.16 13.72
CA VAL A 28 -5.91 8.16 12.45
C VAL A 28 -4.60 7.41 12.65
N TRP A 29 -4.40 6.29 11.96
CA TRP A 29 -3.12 5.60 11.93
C TRP A 29 -2.26 6.14 10.80
N PHE A 30 -1.18 6.78 11.18
CA PHE A 30 -0.20 7.39 10.27
C PHE A 30 1.14 7.58 10.97
N ASN A 31 2.23 7.11 10.36
CA ASN A 31 3.57 7.34 10.85
C ASN A 31 4.09 8.69 10.34
N GLY A 32 3.70 9.77 11.01
CA GLY A 32 4.29 11.10 10.79
C GLY A 32 5.70 11.18 11.42
N TYR A 33 6.47 12.22 11.08
CA TYR A 33 7.87 12.39 11.51
C TYR A 33 8.09 12.21 13.02
N ARG A 34 7.16 12.69 13.84
CA ARG A 34 7.21 12.55 15.32
C ARG A 34 7.24 11.11 15.81
N HIS A 35 6.76 10.16 15.00
CA HIS A 35 6.68 8.73 15.33
C HIS A 35 7.92 7.95 14.86
N LEU A 36 8.75 8.57 13.99
CA LEU A 36 9.94 7.92 13.47
C LEU A 36 11.02 7.81 14.55
N PRO A 37 11.84 6.74 14.56
CA PRO A 37 12.92 6.56 15.55
C PRO A 37 13.85 7.77 15.58
N GLN A 38 14.06 8.40 16.74
CA GLN A 38 14.88 9.60 16.89
C GLN A 38 16.31 9.26 17.29
N PRO A 39 17.37 9.79 16.62
CA PRO A 39 18.73 9.69 17.12
C PRO A 39 18.93 10.64 18.29
N PRO A 40 19.94 10.43 19.14
CA PRO A 40 20.38 11.43 20.08
C PRO A 40 20.99 12.62 19.33
N GLY A 41 20.31 13.78 19.34
CA GLY A 41 20.78 15.00 18.66
C GLY A 41 19.67 16.02 18.36
N PRO A 42 20.00 17.19 17.79
CA PRO A 42 18.99 18.19 17.42
C PRO A 42 18.07 17.65 16.33
N LYS A 43 16.79 18.05 16.39
CA LYS A 43 15.77 17.66 15.41
C LYS A 43 16.11 18.20 14.02
N VAL A 44 16.00 17.39 13.00
CA VAL A 44 16.18 17.71 11.58
C VAL A 44 14.93 17.29 10.77
N LEU A 45 14.71 17.83 9.69
CA LEU A 45 13.63 18.29 8.81
C LEU A 45 12.89 17.23 7.95
N ALA A 46 11.62 17.43 7.55
CA ALA A 46 10.58 16.45 7.19
C ALA A 46 10.04 16.45 5.74
N GLY A 47 9.44 15.35 5.29
CA GLY A 47 8.81 15.16 3.97
C GLY A 47 7.52 15.97 3.78
N LYS A 48 7.34 16.57 2.59
CA LYS A 48 6.34 17.58 2.24
C LYS A 48 4.87 17.22 2.55
N HIS A 49 4.39 16.06 2.06
CA HIS A 49 2.98 15.68 2.21
C HIS A 49 2.69 15.12 3.60
N GLY A 50 3.66 14.43 4.21
CA GLY A 50 3.56 13.95 5.57
C GLY A 50 3.40 15.08 6.59
N GLU A 51 4.07 16.22 6.39
CA GLU A 51 3.90 17.42 7.22
C GLU A 51 2.52 18.04 7.04
N LEU A 52 2.01 18.09 5.81
CA LEU A 52 0.67 18.62 5.55
C LEU A 52 -0.41 17.81 6.26
N LEU A 53 -0.34 16.48 6.21
CA LEU A 53 -1.29 15.63 6.95
C LEU A 53 -1.10 15.77 8.47
N THR A 54 0.14 15.86 8.94
CA THR A 54 0.46 16.13 10.35
C THR A 54 -0.25 17.39 10.86
N ASP A 55 -0.13 18.48 10.11
CA ASP A 55 -0.77 19.76 10.44
C ASP A 55 -2.30 19.63 10.51
N ILE A 56 -2.91 18.95 9.54
CA ILE A 56 -4.37 18.71 9.51
C ILE A 56 -4.82 17.87 10.71
N ILE A 57 -4.14 16.78 11.03
CA ILE A 57 -4.48 15.92 12.19
C ILE A 57 -4.43 16.72 13.49
N LEU A 58 -3.39 17.54 13.67
CA LEU A 58 -3.23 18.35 14.87
C LEU A 58 -4.25 19.48 14.97
N LYS A 59 -4.51 20.20 13.87
CA LYS A 59 -5.51 21.30 13.83
C LYS A 59 -6.93 20.82 14.08
N ASN A 60 -7.29 19.68 13.50
CA ASN A 60 -8.62 19.10 13.67
C ASN A 60 -8.78 18.35 14.99
N GLY A 61 -7.71 18.19 15.78
CA GLY A 61 -7.75 17.52 17.08
C GLY A 61 -8.09 16.02 16.98
N HIS A 62 -7.78 15.36 15.86
CA HIS A 62 -7.97 13.92 15.72
C HIS A 62 -7.08 13.15 16.69
N SER A 63 -7.58 12.04 17.22
CA SER A 63 -6.74 11.02 17.85
C SER A 63 -5.76 10.47 16.81
N TRP A 64 -4.50 10.28 17.22
CA TRP A 64 -3.43 9.89 16.31
C TRP A 64 -2.64 8.71 16.86
N ASN A 65 -2.73 7.56 16.21
CA ASN A 65 -2.13 6.28 16.62
C ASN A 65 -2.50 5.88 18.07
N CYS A 66 -3.65 6.32 18.58
CA CYS A 66 -4.02 6.08 19.97
C CYS A 66 -4.49 4.65 20.19
N HIS A 67 -5.36 4.13 19.30
CA HIS A 67 -5.89 2.79 19.42
C HIS A 67 -4.82 1.77 19.03
N GLY A 68 -4.49 0.88 19.94
CA GLY A 68 -3.47 -0.17 19.76
C GLY A 68 -2.01 0.29 19.89
N PHE A 69 -1.69 1.57 19.68
CA PHE A 69 -0.31 2.07 19.66
C PHE A 69 -0.02 3.17 20.71
N ASN A 70 -1.01 3.60 21.50
CA ASN A 70 -0.87 4.59 22.57
C ASN A 70 -0.19 5.90 22.15
N GLY A 71 -0.47 6.36 20.91
CA GLY A 71 0.12 7.57 20.34
C GLY A 71 1.58 7.41 19.87
N ASN A 72 2.09 6.19 19.81
CA ASN A 72 3.42 5.87 19.27
C ASN A 72 3.35 5.46 17.79
N ALA A 73 4.49 5.05 17.23
CA ALA A 73 4.55 4.54 15.88
C ALA A 73 3.68 3.30 15.68
N VAL A 74 3.00 3.21 14.54
CA VAL A 74 2.37 1.98 14.05
C VAL A 74 3.48 1.13 13.43
N VAL A 75 4.05 0.21 14.21
CA VAL A 75 5.27 -0.51 13.84
C VAL A 75 5.34 -1.88 14.51
N ILE A 76 5.92 -2.86 13.81
CA ILE A 76 6.29 -4.14 14.42
C ILE A 76 7.49 -3.91 15.33
N PRO A 77 7.40 -4.27 16.64
CA PRO A 77 8.48 -4.06 17.60
C PRO A 77 9.70 -4.96 17.30
N GLU A 78 10.86 -4.64 17.87
CA GLU A 78 12.11 -5.43 17.71
C GLU A 78 11.96 -6.90 18.15
N SER A 79 10.99 -7.21 18.99
CA SER A 79 10.69 -8.59 19.40
C SER A 79 10.16 -9.46 18.24
N GLY A 80 9.75 -8.85 17.12
CA GLY A 80 9.12 -9.54 15.99
C GLY A 80 7.67 -9.98 16.23
N VAL A 81 7.13 -9.76 17.44
CA VAL A 81 5.72 -10.08 17.73
C VAL A 81 4.82 -9.11 16.98
N LEU A 82 3.98 -9.66 16.10
CA LEU A 82 3.05 -8.84 15.29
C LEU A 82 1.98 -8.23 16.21
N PRO A 83 1.83 -6.89 16.23
CA PRO A 83 0.74 -6.24 16.96
C PRO A 83 -0.62 -6.69 16.42
N ARG A 84 -1.47 -7.21 17.31
CA ARG A 84 -2.84 -7.64 17.03
C ARG A 84 -3.79 -6.76 17.81
N ILE A 85 -4.64 -6.03 17.12
CA ILE A 85 -5.57 -5.06 17.66
C ILE A 85 -6.99 -5.58 17.46
N GLU A 86 -7.73 -5.75 18.56
CA GLU A 86 -9.11 -6.18 18.55
C GLU A 86 -10.03 -4.95 18.63
N PHE A 87 -11.04 -4.93 17.80
CA PHE A 87 -12.09 -3.92 17.77
C PHE A 87 -13.42 -4.53 18.22
N ASP A 88 -14.39 -3.67 18.48
CA ASP A 88 -15.76 -4.11 18.77
C ASP A 88 -16.30 -4.96 17.60
N GLU A 89 -17.30 -5.81 17.91
CA GLU A 89 -17.97 -6.68 16.95
C GLU A 89 -17.10 -7.77 16.30
N GLY A 90 -15.92 -8.06 16.85
CA GLY A 90 -15.07 -9.17 16.43
C GLY A 90 -14.10 -8.86 15.28
N LEU A 91 -14.01 -7.59 14.85
CA LEU A 91 -12.98 -7.17 13.90
C LEU A 91 -11.61 -7.23 14.57
N THR A 92 -10.66 -7.85 13.90
CA THR A 92 -9.24 -7.87 14.33
C THR A 92 -8.34 -7.38 13.21
N ILE A 93 -7.35 -6.58 13.57
CA ILE A 93 -6.32 -6.12 12.66
C ILE A 93 -4.95 -6.56 13.20
N THR A 94 -4.22 -7.33 12.40
CA THR A 94 -2.83 -7.71 12.69
C THR A 94 -1.90 -6.89 11.80
N LEU A 95 -0.92 -6.21 12.41
CA LEU A 95 0.06 -5.42 11.68
C LEU A 95 1.08 -6.33 10.99
N MET A 96 1.24 -6.16 9.66
CA MET A 96 2.15 -6.95 8.83
C MET A 96 3.39 -6.15 8.36
N GLY A 97 3.47 -4.89 8.67
CA GLY A 97 4.52 -3.91 8.36
C GLY A 97 4.08 -2.51 8.83
N PRO A 98 5.01 -1.57 8.98
CA PRO A 98 6.47 -1.65 8.82
C PRO A 98 7.22 -2.16 10.06
N THR A 99 8.54 -2.32 9.91
CA THR A 99 9.48 -2.59 11.01
C THR A 99 10.24 -1.32 11.43
N ILE A 100 10.90 -1.36 12.58
CA ILE A 100 11.68 -0.21 13.09
C ILE A 100 12.82 0.22 12.15
N PRO A 101 13.61 -0.69 11.53
CA PRO A 101 14.60 -0.31 10.55
C PRO A 101 14.01 0.49 9.36
N MET A 102 12.84 0.09 8.84
CA MET A 102 12.17 0.79 7.73
C MET A 102 11.75 2.20 8.10
N LEU A 103 11.21 2.40 9.30
CA LEU A 103 10.90 3.75 9.79
C LEU A 103 12.16 4.58 10.01
N THR A 104 13.29 3.94 10.32
CA THR A 104 14.59 4.63 10.44
C THR A 104 15.10 5.09 9.09
N ASP A 105 14.92 4.29 8.04
CA ASP A 105 15.31 4.66 6.68
C ASP A 105 14.37 5.73 6.10
N LEU A 106 13.06 5.60 6.29
CA LEU A 106 12.10 6.67 5.96
C LEU A 106 12.52 8.00 6.60
N ARG A 107 12.93 7.98 7.86
CA ARG A 107 13.36 9.19 8.55
C ARG A 107 14.51 9.88 7.85
N LYS A 108 15.53 9.14 7.42
CA LYS A 108 16.71 9.69 6.73
C LYS A 108 16.31 10.39 5.43
N ASP A 109 15.44 9.77 4.64
CA ASP A 109 14.96 10.31 3.38
C ASP A 109 14.01 11.49 3.58
N TRP A 110 13.17 11.41 4.60
CA TRP A 110 12.31 12.51 5.02
C TRP A 110 13.15 13.74 5.42
N GLU A 111 14.18 13.57 6.26
CA GLU A 111 15.11 14.63 6.63
C GLU A 111 15.80 15.24 5.41
N LYS A 112 16.27 14.42 4.47
CA LYS A 112 16.90 14.87 3.23
C LYS A 112 15.94 15.69 2.38
N SER A 113 14.73 15.20 2.15
CA SER A 113 13.73 15.89 1.33
C SER A 113 13.37 17.28 1.84
N CYS A 114 13.42 17.51 3.15
CA CYS A 114 13.17 18.84 3.70
C CYS A 114 14.35 19.77 3.64
N LEU A 115 15.56 19.25 3.77
CA LEU A 115 16.75 20.04 3.50
C LEU A 115 16.74 20.58 2.06
N ASP A 116 16.29 19.79 1.11
CA ASP A 116 16.22 20.17 -0.31
C ASP A 116 15.22 21.31 -0.58
N ILE A 117 14.21 21.50 0.27
CA ILE A 117 13.20 22.58 0.14
C ILE A 117 13.25 23.63 1.25
N ASP A 118 14.28 23.60 2.08
CA ASP A 118 14.53 24.56 3.18
C ASP A 118 13.33 24.76 4.14
N ILE A 119 12.72 23.67 4.59
CA ILE A 119 11.59 23.63 5.54
C ILE A 119 12.02 22.95 6.85
N THR A 120 11.55 23.45 8.00
CA THR A 120 11.69 22.79 9.31
C THR A 120 10.47 21.89 9.59
N PRO A 121 10.62 20.63 10.06
CA PRO A 121 9.52 19.78 10.43
C PRO A 121 8.62 20.42 11.49
N GLY A 122 7.31 20.38 11.26
CA GLY A 122 6.32 21.03 12.11
C GLY A 122 6.14 22.54 11.87
N GLU A 123 6.90 23.16 10.93
CA GLU A 123 6.85 24.59 10.60
C GLU A 123 6.28 24.87 9.20
N LEU A 124 5.32 24.05 8.77
CA LEU A 124 4.73 24.15 7.42
C LEU A 124 4.00 25.47 7.16
N GLU A 125 3.38 26.09 8.17
CA GLU A 125 2.67 27.35 8.01
C GLU A 125 3.61 28.51 7.59
N GLU A 126 4.81 28.54 8.13
CA GLU A 126 5.82 29.54 7.76
C GLU A 126 6.27 29.36 6.31
N ALA A 127 6.51 28.10 5.91
CA ALA A 127 6.91 27.77 4.54
C ALA A 127 5.82 28.09 3.50
N ARG A 128 4.55 27.92 3.86
CA ARG A 128 3.38 28.30 3.02
C ARG A 128 3.26 29.81 2.86
N ALA A 129 3.40 30.55 3.96
CA ALA A 129 3.34 32.01 3.95
C ALA A 129 4.45 32.63 3.08
N GLU A 130 5.60 31.98 2.97
CA GLU A 130 6.75 32.40 2.14
C GLU A 130 6.67 31.90 0.68
N GLY A 131 5.62 31.16 0.30
CA GLY A 131 5.43 30.68 -1.09
C GLY A 131 6.40 29.58 -1.53
N ARG A 132 7.14 28.95 -0.60
CA ARG A 132 8.11 27.88 -0.87
C ARG A 132 7.47 26.50 -1.15
N PHE A 133 6.13 26.44 -1.17
CA PHE A 133 5.36 25.21 -1.31
C PHE A 133 4.59 25.20 -2.63
N ALA A 134 5.14 24.59 -3.67
CA ALA A 134 4.46 24.35 -4.94
C ALA A 134 4.29 22.84 -5.20
N LEU A 135 3.12 22.44 -5.71
CA LEU A 135 2.90 21.08 -6.21
C LEU A 135 3.59 20.93 -7.56
N LEU A 136 4.54 20.00 -7.67
CA LEU A 136 5.18 19.63 -8.93
C LEU A 136 4.41 18.45 -9.51
N GLY A 137 3.98 18.56 -10.77
CA GLY A 137 3.49 17.45 -11.58
C GLY A 137 4.61 16.99 -12.52
N ASP A 138 4.72 15.69 -12.73
CA ASP A 138 5.69 15.11 -13.65
C ASP A 138 5.16 15.13 -15.10
N GLU A 139 6.08 15.19 -16.08
CA GLU A 139 5.74 15.24 -17.51
C GLU A 139 5.42 13.82 -18.04
N GLU A 140 4.38 13.72 -18.87
CA GLU A 140 3.89 12.48 -19.48
C GLU A 140 4.75 12.05 -20.68
N GLU A 141 5.26 10.81 -20.67
CA GLU A 141 5.68 10.11 -21.89
C GLU A 141 4.55 9.18 -22.38
N THR A 142 4.22 9.25 -23.67
CA THR A 142 3.21 8.37 -24.29
C THR A 142 3.77 6.95 -24.47
N PRO A 143 3.20 5.92 -23.85
CA PRO A 143 3.68 4.55 -24.00
C PRO A 143 3.36 3.95 -25.36
N PRO A 144 4.13 2.94 -25.83
CA PRO A 144 3.80 2.16 -27.03
C PRO A 144 2.52 1.32 -26.83
N GLU A 145 1.82 0.99 -27.91
CA GLU A 145 0.65 0.11 -27.85
C GLU A 145 1.01 -1.23 -27.18
N PRO A 146 0.19 -1.71 -26.20
CA PRO A 146 0.48 -2.90 -25.45
C PRO A 146 0.45 -4.16 -26.32
N GLU A 147 1.58 -4.86 -26.39
CA GLU A 147 1.65 -6.17 -27.02
C GLU A 147 1.07 -7.26 -26.09
N ARG A 148 0.57 -8.34 -26.70
CA ARG A 148 0.06 -9.49 -25.95
C ARG A 148 1.16 -10.07 -25.04
N PRO A 149 0.92 -10.21 -23.71
CA PRO A 149 1.94 -10.69 -22.77
C PRO A 149 2.39 -12.13 -23.05
N ASP A 150 3.69 -12.37 -23.04
CA ASP A 150 4.30 -13.71 -22.99
C ASP A 150 4.62 -14.05 -21.53
N ILE A 151 3.70 -14.78 -20.87
CA ILE A 151 3.81 -15.10 -19.44
C ILE A 151 5.10 -15.86 -19.13
N GLU A 152 5.50 -16.80 -19.99
CA GLU A 152 6.75 -17.57 -19.76
C GLU A 152 7.99 -16.67 -19.85
N GLN A 153 8.01 -15.71 -20.76
CA GLN A 153 9.11 -14.75 -20.87
C GLN A 153 9.14 -13.84 -19.63
N LEU A 154 7.99 -13.28 -19.22
CA LEU A 154 7.87 -12.40 -18.06
C LEU A 154 8.34 -13.07 -16.76
N LEU A 155 8.07 -14.37 -16.58
CA LEU A 155 8.52 -15.14 -15.42
C LEU A 155 10.04 -15.41 -15.41
N ARG A 156 10.74 -15.29 -16.55
CA ARG A 156 12.21 -15.44 -16.64
C ARG A 156 12.95 -14.14 -16.36
N GLU A 157 12.24 -13.00 -16.31
CA GLU A 157 12.87 -11.72 -16.01
C GLU A 157 13.41 -11.68 -14.59
N GLU A 158 14.60 -11.09 -14.44
CA GLU A 158 15.26 -10.98 -13.14
C GLU A 158 14.43 -10.13 -12.19
N TYR A 159 14.13 -10.68 -11.02
CA TYR A 159 13.43 -9.97 -9.97
C TYR A 159 14.40 -9.11 -9.15
N THR A 160 14.07 -7.83 -9.02
CA THR A 160 14.74 -6.92 -8.10
C THR A 160 13.68 -6.30 -7.18
N GLU A 161 13.86 -6.48 -5.87
CA GLU A 161 12.94 -5.92 -4.87
C GLU A 161 13.00 -4.39 -4.86
N ASP A 162 11.86 -3.76 -4.65
CA ASP A 162 11.78 -2.33 -4.34
C ASP A 162 12.46 -2.05 -2.98
N HIS A 163 13.30 -1.02 -2.95
CA HIS A 163 14.01 -0.59 -1.74
C HIS A 163 13.66 0.86 -1.34
N SER A 164 12.58 1.42 -1.88
CA SER A 164 12.09 2.74 -1.47
C SER A 164 11.79 2.75 0.02
N SER A 165 12.34 3.72 0.74
CA SER A 165 12.07 3.88 2.18
C SER A 165 10.63 4.28 2.47
N ALA A 166 9.99 5.03 1.55
CA ALA A 166 8.59 5.39 1.64
C ALA A 166 7.72 4.14 1.56
N ASN A 167 7.88 3.31 0.52
CA ASN A 167 7.15 2.05 0.36
C ASN A 167 7.41 1.08 1.51
N GLY A 168 8.69 0.92 1.92
CA GLY A 168 9.06 0.09 3.07
C GLY A 168 8.40 0.54 4.39
N SER A 169 8.04 1.81 4.53
CA SER A 169 7.33 2.35 5.69
C SER A 169 5.83 2.10 5.69
N SER A 170 5.29 1.46 4.66
CA SER A 170 3.86 1.20 4.52
C SER A 170 3.29 0.42 5.69
N ILE A 171 2.23 0.96 6.28
CA ILE A 171 1.40 0.26 7.24
C ILE A 171 0.58 -0.78 6.47
N ALA A 172 0.95 -2.04 6.60
CA ALA A 172 0.27 -3.19 5.99
C ALA A 172 -0.49 -3.98 7.05
N PHE A 173 -1.67 -4.52 6.71
CA PHE A 173 -2.55 -5.21 7.64
C PHE A 173 -3.06 -6.54 7.13
N LEU A 174 -3.20 -7.50 8.04
CA LEU A 174 -4.16 -8.58 7.94
C LEU A 174 -5.41 -8.19 8.72
N ILE A 175 -6.55 -8.13 8.03
CA ILE A 175 -7.87 -7.88 8.62
C ILE A 175 -8.60 -9.22 8.73
N GLU A 176 -9.18 -9.49 9.91
CA GLU A 176 -9.98 -10.68 10.18
C GLU A 176 -11.34 -10.24 10.74
N TYR A 177 -12.41 -10.63 10.09
CA TYR A 177 -13.78 -10.37 10.51
C TYR A 177 -14.72 -11.46 9.99
N ASP A 178 -15.56 -12.02 10.87
CA ASP A 178 -16.58 -13.03 10.52
C ASP A 178 -16.04 -14.17 9.62
N ASN A 179 -14.89 -14.74 9.99
CA ASN A 179 -14.11 -15.73 9.24
C ASN A 179 -13.50 -15.25 7.93
N TYR A 180 -13.64 -13.98 7.57
CA TYR A 180 -12.97 -13.34 6.44
C TYR A 180 -11.56 -12.91 6.80
N ARG A 181 -10.63 -13.13 5.89
CA ARG A 181 -9.23 -12.73 6.03
C ARG A 181 -8.78 -11.95 4.81
N VAL A 182 -8.43 -10.69 4.99
CA VAL A 182 -8.03 -9.77 3.92
C VAL A 182 -6.65 -9.21 4.21
N LEU A 183 -5.72 -9.37 3.26
CA LEU A 183 -4.43 -8.69 3.31
C LEU A 183 -4.50 -7.37 2.55
N LEU A 184 -4.27 -6.26 3.25
CA LEU A 184 -4.07 -4.94 2.67
C LEU A 184 -2.58 -4.59 2.77
N ALA A 185 -1.84 -4.82 1.70
CA ALA A 185 -0.38 -4.75 1.71
C ALA A 185 0.18 -3.32 1.68
N GLY A 186 -0.65 -2.29 1.38
CA GLY A 186 -0.11 -0.95 1.08
C GLY A 186 0.89 -1.04 -0.07
N ASP A 187 2.09 -0.48 0.14
CA ASP A 187 3.22 -0.61 -0.78
C ASP A 187 4.42 -1.29 -0.10
N ALA A 188 4.13 -2.05 0.97
CA ALA A 188 5.12 -2.72 1.78
C ALA A 188 6.03 -3.64 0.95
N HIS A 189 7.30 -3.72 1.34
CA HIS A 189 8.26 -4.62 0.72
C HIS A 189 7.82 -6.08 0.86
N PRO A 190 7.87 -6.89 -0.20
CA PRO A 190 7.45 -8.30 -0.15
C PRO A 190 8.25 -9.13 0.85
N SER A 191 9.54 -8.86 1.04
CA SER A 191 10.35 -9.52 2.07
C SER A 191 9.80 -9.32 3.49
N THR A 192 9.31 -8.12 3.80
CA THR A 192 8.67 -7.81 5.09
C THR A 192 7.37 -8.58 5.27
N LEU A 193 6.53 -8.63 4.24
CA LEU A 193 5.27 -9.37 4.28
C LEU A 193 5.52 -10.87 4.48
N VAL A 194 6.47 -11.45 3.76
CA VAL A 194 6.89 -12.86 3.90
C VAL A 194 7.39 -13.16 5.31
N GLU A 195 8.23 -12.27 5.88
CA GLU A 195 8.71 -12.44 7.25
C GLU A 195 7.54 -12.38 8.26
N SER A 196 6.62 -11.46 8.08
CA SER A 196 5.42 -11.35 8.92
C SER A 196 4.51 -12.58 8.80
N ILE A 197 4.33 -13.12 7.59
CA ILE A 197 3.57 -14.36 7.39
C ILE A 197 4.23 -15.52 8.15
N LYS A 198 5.54 -15.67 8.08
CA LYS A 198 6.29 -16.69 8.82
C LYS A 198 6.11 -16.55 10.35
N HIS A 199 6.02 -15.33 10.85
CA HIS A 199 5.76 -15.07 12.28
C HIS A 199 4.34 -15.46 12.73
N LEU A 200 3.36 -15.54 11.82
CA LEU A 200 2.02 -16.07 12.12
C LEU A 200 2.02 -17.60 12.36
N GLY A 201 3.08 -18.29 11.91
CA GLY A 201 3.29 -19.73 12.15
C GLY A 201 2.61 -20.63 11.14
N ASP A 202 2.03 -20.10 10.09
CA ASP A 202 1.43 -20.85 8.99
C ASP A 202 2.46 -21.04 7.85
N ASP A 203 2.44 -22.20 7.17
CA ASP A 203 3.22 -22.43 5.96
C ASP A 203 2.79 -21.49 4.82
N LYS A 204 1.48 -21.25 4.72
CA LYS A 204 0.84 -20.28 3.84
C LYS A 204 -0.24 -19.51 4.57
N LEU A 205 -0.28 -18.21 4.33
CA LEU A 205 -1.35 -17.34 4.86
C LEU A 205 -2.63 -17.56 4.07
N LYS A 206 -3.64 -18.17 4.70
CA LYS A 206 -4.97 -18.32 4.09
C LYS A 206 -5.69 -16.97 4.05
N LEU A 207 -6.17 -16.58 2.86
CA LEU A 207 -6.84 -15.31 2.60
C LEU A 207 -8.03 -15.50 1.68
N ASP A 208 -9.10 -14.75 1.91
CA ASP A 208 -10.21 -14.58 0.98
C ASP A 208 -9.89 -13.53 -0.08
N LEU A 209 -9.04 -12.54 0.27
CA LEU A 209 -8.69 -11.44 -0.61
C LEU A 209 -7.29 -10.88 -0.29
N CYS A 210 -6.52 -10.57 -1.31
CA CYS A 210 -5.24 -9.87 -1.20
C CYS A 210 -5.22 -8.61 -2.07
N LYS A 211 -5.17 -7.41 -1.46
CA LYS A 211 -4.75 -6.21 -2.19
C LYS A 211 -3.23 -6.24 -2.31
N LEU A 212 -2.76 -6.43 -3.53
CA LEU A 212 -1.33 -6.56 -3.83
C LEU A 212 -0.54 -5.30 -3.46
N PRO A 213 0.74 -5.44 -3.08
CA PRO A 213 1.56 -4.29 -2.75
C PRO A 213 1.86 -3.44 -3.98
N HIS A 214 2.01 -2.13 -3.76
CA HIS A 214 2.48 -1.13 -4.71
C HIS A 214 1.80 -1.27 -6.08
N HIS A 215 0.47 -1.29 -6.07
CA HIS A 215 -0.39 -1.32 -7.27
C HIS A 215 -0.10 -2.45 -8.27
N GLY A 216 0.65 -3.47 -7.88
CA GLY A 216 1.16 -4.51 -8.79
C GLY A 216 2.48 -4.13 -9.46
N SER A 217 3.34 -3.39 -8.76
CA SER A 217 4.71 -3.14 -9.23
C SER A 217 5.53 -4.42 -9.31
N ARG A 218 6.35 -4.56 -10.36
CA ARG A 218 7.27 -5.71 -10.55
C ARG A 218 8.27 -5.89 -9.41
N GLY A 219 8.65 -4.79 -8.73
CA GLY A 219 9.56 -4.82 -7.58
C GLY A 219 8.88 -5.14 -6.26
N SER A 220 7.53 -5.12 -6.20
CA SER A 220 6.77 -5.30 -4.96
C SER A 220 5.89 -6.55 -4.96
N VAL A 221 5.71 -7.21 -6.11
CA VAL A 221 5.02 -8.51 -6.22
C VAL A 221 6.04 -9.57 -6.59
N SER A 222 6.61 -10.26 -5.59
CA SER A 222 7.57 -11.34 -5.80
C SER A 222 6.89 -12.71 -5.90
N SER A 223 7.50 -13.67 -6.61
CA SER A 223 7.04 -15.06 -6.60
C SER A 223 7.06 -15.67 -5.19
N ASP A 224 8.05 -15.30 -4.36
CA ASP A 224 8.16 -15.77 -2.98
C ASP A 224 6.97 -15.31 -2.15
N LEU A 225 6.56 -14.03 -2.26
CA LEU A 225 5.36 -13.53 -1.57
C LEU A 225 4.11 -14.32 -1.99
N ILE A 226 3.86 -14.44 -3.29
CA ILE A 226 2.64 -15.12 -3.77
C ILE A 226 2.61 -16.59 -3.35
N GLN A 227 3.75 -17.28 -3.35
CA GLN A 227 3.85 -18.68 -2.89
C GLN A 227 3.56 -18.85 -1.39
N HIS A 228 3.74 -17.81 -0.57
CA HIS A 228 3.36 -17.81 0.85
C HIS A 228 1.88 -17.48 1.10
N LEU A 229 1.09 -17.23 0.05
CA LEU A 229 -0.34 -16.98 0.16
C LEU A 229 -1.14 -18.23 -0.28
N ASP A 230 -2.22 -18.51 0.45
CA ASP A 230 -3.31 -19.40 0.05
C ASP A 230 -4.51 -18.50 -0.23
N CYS A 231 -4.57 -18.00 -1.47
CA CYS A 231 -5.52 -16.98 -1.92
C CYS A 231 -5.86 -17.20 -3.38
N GLU A 232 -7.11 -16.94 -3.76
CA GLU A 232 -7.53 -16.94 -5.16
C GLU A 232 -7.91 -15.55 -5.68
N ASN A 233 -8.11 -14.55 -4.79
CA ASN A 233 -8.57 -13.23 -5.18
C ASN A 233 -7.49 -12.17 -4.96
N TYR A 234 -6.98 -11.60 -6.04
CA TYR A 234 -5.90 -10.61 -6.03
C TYR A 234 -6.36 -9.29 -6.63
N ILE A 235 -6.28 -8.20 -5.86
CA ILE A 235 -6.65 -6.85 -6.33
C ILE A 235 -5.43 -6.09 -6.79
N PHE A 236 -5.50 -5.55 -8.01
CA PHE A 236 -4.61 -4.56 -8.57
C PHE A 236 -5.34 -3.20 -8.56
N SER A 237 -4.84 -2.27 -7.76
CA SER A 237 -5.45 -0.95 -7.57
C SER A 237 -4.64 0.12 -8.29
N SER A 238 -4.81 0.25 -9.61
CA SER A 238 -4.14 1.26 -10.44
C SER A 238 -4.98 1.60 -11.66
N ASN A 239 -4.85 2.84 -12.14
CA ASN A 239 -5.38 3.27 -13.43
C ASN A 239 -4.35 3.19 -14.57
N GLY A 240 -3.08 2.91 -14.25
CA GLY A 240 -2.00 2.81 -15.23
C GLY A 240 -1.32 4.14 -15.59
N ASP A 241 -1.95 5.28 -15.34
CA ASP A 241 -1.61 6.58 -15.93
C ASP A 241 -0.16 7.03 -15.67
N GLN A 242 0.35 6.85 -14.46
CA GLN A 242 1.64 7.45 -14.06
C GLN A 242 2.83 6.49 -14.17
N PHE A 243 2.65 5.24 -13.73
CA PHE A 243 3.74 4.26 -13.63
C PHE A 243 3.45 2.97 -14.40
N GLN A 244 2.43 2.98 -15.25
CA GLN A 244 2.01 1.82 -16.06
C GLN A 244 1.73 0.57 -15.20
N HIS A 245 1.31 0.74 -13.94
CA HIS A 245 0.89 -0.36 -13.10
C HIS A 245 -0.49 -0.91 -13.51
N PRO A 246 -0.71 -2.22 -13.36
CA PRO A 246 0.22 -3.24 -12.89
C PRO A 246 1.28 -3.58 -13.94
N HIS A 247 2.52 -3.80 -13.49
CA HIS A 247 3.56 -4.29 -14.39
C HIS A 247 3.25 -5.74 -14.84
N PRO A 248 3.50 -6.09 -16.11
CA PRO A 248 3.20 -7.42 -16.63
C PRO A 248 3.86 -8.56 -15.84
N GLU A 249 5.09 -8.37 -15.35
CA GLU A 249 5.82 -9.36 -14.56
C GLU A 249 5.12 -9.68 -13.23
N ALA A 250 4.52 -8.67 -12.59
CA ALA A 250 3.76 -8.84 -11.37
C ALA A 250 2.49 -9.68 -11.61
N VAL A 251 1.77 -9.38 -12.68
CA VAL A 251 0.56 -10.13 -13.05
C VAL A 251 0.92 -11.57 -13.43
N ALA A 252 1.99 -11.79 -14.19
CA ALA A 252 2.47 -13.13 -14.57
C ALA A 252 2.80 -13.98 -13.34
N ARG A 253 3.46 -13.40 -12.30
CA ARG A 253 3.75 -14.11 -11.03
C ARG A 253 2.49 -14.50 -10.27
N VAL A 254 1.46 -13.65 -10.27
CA VAL A 254 0.17 -14.00 -9.66
C VAL A 254 -0.52 -15.11 -10.44
N ILE A 255 -0.52 -15.08 -11.78
CA ILE A 255 -1.10 -16.16 -12.61
C ILE A 255 -0.42 -17.49 -12.33
N GLU A 256 0.92 -17.52 -12.21
CA GLU A 256 1.71 -18.76 -12.02
C GLU A 256 1.60 -19.32 -10.60
N HIS A 257 1.55 -18.46 -9.57
CA HIS A 257 1.68 -18.89 -8.18
C HIS A 257 0.47 -18.63 -7.29
N GLY A 258 -0.56 -17.94 -7.81
CA GLY A 258 -1.71 -17.45 -7.04
C GLY A 258 -2.82 -18.46 -6.80
N GLY A 259 -2.53 -19.77 -6.82
CA GLY A 259 -3.50 -20.85 -6.62
C GLY A 259 -3.93 -21.53 -7.92
N ASP A 260 -4.92 -22.43 -7.83
CA ASP A 260 -5.34 -23.25 -8.97
C ASP A 260 -6.08 -22.43 -10.04
N LYS A 261 -6.80 -21.39 -9.63
CA LYS A 261 -7.58 -20.52 -10.52
C LYS A 261 -7.62 -19.09 -10.01
N PRO A 262 -6.50 -18.35 -10.10
CA PRO A 262 -6.45 -17.01 -9.56
C PRO A 262 -7.40 -16.06 -10.29
N ARG A 263 -8.09 -15.22 -9.50
CA ARG A 263 -8.93 -14.14 -9.99
C ARG A 263 -8.20 -12.83 -9.83
N LEU A 264 -7.97 -12.18 -10.96
CA LEU A 264 -7.28 -10.88 -11.05
C LEU A 264 -8.34 -9.77 -11.09
N TRP A 265 -8.47 -9.04 -10.00
CA TRP A 265 -9.44 -7.94 -9.87
C TRP A 265 -8.75 -6.62 -10.19
N PHE A 266 -9.06 -6.04 -11.34
CA PHE A 266 -8.55 -4.74 -11.76
C PHE A 266 -9.60 -3.67 -11.46
N ASN A 267 -9.23 -2.62 -10.72
CA ASN A 267 -10.16 -1.55 -10.37
C ASN A 267 -10.37 -0.51 -11.48
N TYR A 268 -9.61 -0.60 -12.57
CA TYR A 268 -9.76 0.20 -13.78
C TYR A 268 -9.63 -0.64 -15.04
N CYS A 269 -10.33 -0.21 -16.10
CA CYS A 269 -10.18 -0.71 -17.47
C CYS A 269 -9.18 0.18 -18.20
N SER A 270 -7.89 -0.08 -18.08
CA SER A 270 -6.80 0.62 -18.78
C SER A 270 -6.09 -0.31 -19.75
N ASP A 271 -5.22 0.22 -20.59
CA ASP A 271 -4.47 -0.59 -21.57
C ASP A 271 -3.61 -1.64 -20.85
N GLU A 272 -3.01 -1.30 -19.69
CA GLU A 272 -2.19 -2.20 -18.86
C GLU A 272 -3.00 -3.36 -18.27
N THR A 273 -4.30 -3.16 -18.08
CA THR A 273 -5.19 -4.17 -17.47
C THR A 273 -5.97 -4.98 -18.49
N LEU A 274 -6.45 -4.36 -19.58
CA LEU A 274 -7.29 -5.00 -20.59
C LEU A 274 -6.57 -6.09 -21.38
N ILE A 275 -5.23 -6.04 -21.52
CA ILE A 275 -4.41 -7.09 -22.16
C ILE A 275 -4.61 -8.46 -21.46
N TRP A 276 -4.95 -8.48 -20.17
CA TRP A 276 -5.20 -9.70 -19.40
C TRP A 276 -6.58 -10.30 -19.63
N ASN A 277 -7.48 -9.61 -20.34
CA ASN A 277 -8.79 -10.13 -20.72
C ASN A 277 -8.75 -11.06 -21.94
N ASP A 278 -7.58 -11.30 -22.51
CA ASP A 278 -7.42 -12.19 -23.68
C ASP A 278 -7.89 -13.62 -23.36
N LYS A 279 -8.89 -14.08 -24.09
CA LYS A 279 -9.52 -15.39 -23.87
C LYS A 279 -8.55 -16.55 -24.04
N THR A 280 -7.55 -16.40 -24.90
CA THR A 280 -6.57 -17.46 -25.15
C THR A 280 -5.62 -17.60 -23.97
N LEU A 281 -5.16 -16.46 -23.42
CA LEU A 281 -4.33 -16.47 -22.19
C LEU A 281 -5.10 -17.05 -21.01
N ARG A 282 -6.34 -16.56 -20.76
CA ARG A 282 -7.16 -17.07 -19.65
C ARG A 282 -7.40 -18.58 -19.72
N ASN A 283 -7.65 -19.11 -20.91
CA ASN A 283 -7.85 -20.54 -21.09
C ASN A 283 -6.55 -21.34 -20.99
N ALA A 284 -5.41 -20.81 -21.43
CA ALA A 284 -4.13 -21.49 -21.42
C ALA A 284 -3.54 -21.58 -20.01
N TYR A 285 -3.72 -20.53 -19.19
CA TYR A 285 -3.13 -20.40 -17.86
C TYR A 285 -4.14 -20.54 -16.71
N GLY A 286 -5.42 -20.70 -16.99
CA GLY A 286 -6.45 -21.06 -16.01
C GLY A 286 -6.84 -19.94 -15.04
N TYR A 287 -6.69 -18.66 -15.41
CA TYR A 287 -7.06 -17.53 -14.56
C TYR A 287 -8.34 -16.81 -15.02
N GLU A 288 -8.91 -16.00 -14.13
CA GLU A 288 -10.01 -15.08 -14.44
C GLU A 288 -9.53 -13.63 -14.31
N ALA A 289 -9.99 -12.75 -15.22
CA ALA A 289 -9.77 -11.31 -15.14
C ALA A 289 -11.13 -10.63 -14.91
N CYS A 290 -11.23 -9.87 -13.82
CA CYS A 290 -12.44 -9.23 -13.34
C CYS A 290 -12.28 -7.71 -13.37
N TYR A 291 -13.31 -7.00 -13.81
CA TYR A 291 -13.31 -5.54 -14.02
C TYR A 291 -14.56 -4.90 -13.42
N PRO A 292 -14.55 -3.57 -13.14
CA PRO A 292 -15.76 -2.84 -12.80
C PRO A 292 -16.83 -2.97 -13.87
N GLU A 293 -18.10 -3.01 -13.46
CA GLU A 293 -19.24 -3.02 -14.41
C GLU A 293 -19.41 -1.66 -15.12
N GLU A 294 -19.04 -0.57 -14.45
CA GLU A 294 -19.08 0.80 -15.00
C GLU A 294 -17.65 1.36 -15.10
N GLU A 295 -17.38 2.16 -16.12
CA GLU A 295 -16.05 2.72 -16.42
C GLU A 295 -15.44 3.53 -15.25
N ASN A 296 -16.25 4.18 -14.43
CA ASN A 296 -15.86 4.90 -13.21
C ASN A 296 -16.36 4.22 -11.93
N GLY A 297 -16.86 2.99 -12.03
CA GLY A 297 -17.31 2.19 -10.90
C GLY A 297 -16.15 1.55 -10.17
N GLY A 298 -16.20 1.50 -8.82
CA GLY A 298 -15.27 0.72 -8.04
C GLY A 298 -15.58 -0.78 -8.14
N LEU A 299 -14.67 -1.60 -7.60
CA LEU A 299 -14.94 -3.02 -7.35
C LEU A 299 -15.67 -3.17 -6.03
N LEU A 300 -16.80 -3.89 -6.04
CA LEU A 300 -17.47 -4.35 -4.85
C LEU A 300 -17.22 -5.85 -4.71
N PHE A 301 -16.41 -6.20 -3.70
CA PHE A 301 -16.21 -7.60 -3.34
C PHE A 301 -17.24 -7.96 -2.29
N VAL A 302 -18.19 -8.83 -2.64
CA VAL A 302 -19.23 -9.30 -1.75
C VAL A 302 -19.03 -10.80 -1.53
N GLN A 303 -19.04 -11.21 -0.27
CA GLN A 303 -19.07 -12.62 0.07
C GLN A 303 -20.37 -13.23 -0.49
N GLY A 304 -20.23 -14.27 -1.31
CA GLY A 304 -21.35 -15.12 -1.63
C GLY A 304 -21.73 -15.92 -0.39
N ASP A 305 -22.99 -15.89 0.00
CA ASP A 305 -23.53 -16.95 0.86
C ASP A 305 -23.36 -18.23 0.06
N ASP A 306 -22.55 -19.18 0.57
CA ASP A 306 -22.48 -20.54 0.02
C ASP A 306 -23.89 -21.16 0.18
N GLU A 307 -24.68 -21.17 -0.90
CA GLU A 307 -25.93 -21.94 -0.99
C GLU A 307 -25.65 -23.42 -1.23
#